data_89121b433a702629bd998a3b8f14d191
#
_entry.id   89121b433a702629bd998a3b8f14d191
#
_cell.length_a   1.000
_cell.length_b   1.000
_cell.length_c   1.000
_cell.angle_alpha   90.00
_cell.angle_beta   90.00
_cell.angle_gamma   90.00
#
_symmetry.space_group_name_H-M   'P 1'
#
loop_
_entity.id
_entity.type
_entity.pdbx_description
1 polymer ?
#
loop_
_entity_poly.entity_id
_entity_poly.type
_entity_poly.pdbx_seq_one_letter_code
_entity_poly.pdbx_strand_id
1 'polypeptide(L)'
;MTRIIAGVARGRKLVVPKGEDTRPTSDRARGAIFSSWDARFGIEGTTVLDLFAGSGALGLEAASRGAESVVLVEPAPSACAAIRRNMETVGHPRVTLAEMKASTYLTGAPEDHFDRVIADPPYELAGEAVTEMLAELRRTLRD
;
A
#
# COMPACT_ATOMS: atom_id res chain seq x y z
N MET A 1 0.44 -0.93 18.44
CA MET A 1 0.23 0.40 17.87
C MET A 1 1.02 0.54 16.58
N THR A 2 0.39 1.01 15.54
CA THR A 2 1.02 1.13 14.22
C THR A 2 1.57 2.55 14.04
N ARG A 3 2.77 2.66 13.52
CA ARG A 3 3.42 3.95 13.27
C ARG A 3 4.30 3.88 12.02
N ILE A 4 4.60 5.02 11.45
CA ILE A 4 5.60 5.12 10.38
C ILE A 4 6.99 4.88 10.99
N ILE A 5 7.77 4.02 10.36
CA ILE A 5 9.06 3.58 10.88
C ILE A 5 10.19 4.53 10.48
N ALA A 6 10.22 4.95 9.21
CA ALA A 6 11.31 5.76 8.70
C ALA A 6 10.81 6.81 7.72
N GLY A 7 11.69 7.73 7.31
CA GLY A 7 11.40 8.76 6.35
C GLY A 7 10.89 10.05 6.97
N VAL A 8 10.28 10.90 6.15
CA VAL A 8 9.86 12.25 6.56
C VAL A 8 8.76 12.25 7.63
N ALA A 9 7.94 11.18 7.67
CA ALA A 9 6.86 11.05 8.65
C ALA A 9 7.20 10.09 9.80
N ARG A 10 8.47 9.77 9.99
CA ARG A 10 8.95 8.84 11.01
C ARG A 10 8.32 9.11 12.38
N GLY A 11 7.84 8.05 13.01
CA GLY A 11 7.28 8.10 14.36
C GLY A 11 5.83 8.53 14.45
N ARG A 12 5.22 8.99 13.36
CA ARG A 12 3.83 9.39 13.38
C ARG A 12 2.93 8.17 13.51
N LYS A 13 1.94 8.26 14.41
CA LYS A 13 1.04 7.15 14.71
C LYS A 13 -0.06 7.06 13.67
N LEU A 14 -0.36 5.82 13.27
CA LEU A 14 -1.42 5.52 12.33
C LEU A 14 -2.59 4.86 13.05
N VAL A 15 -3.80 5.08 12.56
CA VAL A 15 -4.98 4.40 13.07
C VAL A 15 -5.25 3.15 12.24
N VAL A 16 -5.85 2.13 12.87
CA VAL A 16 -6.26 0.91 12.19
C VAL A 16 -7.79 0.84 12.15
N PRO A 17 -8.39 0.18 11.13
CA PRO A 17 -9.83 0.04 11.06
C PRO A 17 -10.36 -0.76 12.24
N LYS A 18 -11.58 -0.44 12.68
CA LYS A 18 -12.25 -1.22 13.71
C LYS A 18 -12.44 -2.66 13.25
N GLY A 19 -12.12 -3.61 14.13
CA GLY A 19 -12.25 -5.02 13.83
C GLY A 19 -11.09 -5.63 13.07
N GLU A 20 -10.09 -4.83 12.73
CA GLU A 20 -8.92 -5.28 11.98
C GLU A 20 -7.67 -5.40 12.85
N ASP A 21 -7.87 -5.78 14.09
CA ASP A 21 -6.79 -5.98 15.04
C ASP A 21 -6.14 -7.36 14.93
N THR A 22 -6.60 -8.20 14.00
CA THR A 22 -6.17 -9.59 13.89
C THR A 22 -4.92 -9.81 13.03
N ARG A 23 -4.48 -8.81 12.28
CA ARG A 23 -3.34 -8.98 11.36
C ARG A 23 -2.45 -7.75 11.25
N PRO A 24 -2.02 -7.14 12.33
CA PRO A 24 -1.04 -6.09 12.12
C PRO A 24 0.29 -6.74 11.77
N THR A 25 0.80 -6.44 10.58
CA THR A 25 2.22 -6.61 10.36
C THR A 25 2.88 -5.73 11.39
N SER A 26 3.67 -6.30 12.28
CA SER A 26 4.29 -5.53 13.34
C SER A 26 5.15 -4.40 12.78
N ASP A 27 5.31 -3.33 13.52
CA ASP A 27 6.20 -2.23 13.13
C ASP A 27 7.60 -2.76 12.79
N ARG A 28 8.08 -3.70 13.58
CA ARG A 28 9.41 -4.29 13.38
C ARG A 28 9.51 -5.05 12.05
N ALA A 29 8.51 -5.89 11.75
CA ALA A 29 8.47 -6.65 10.50
C ALA A 29 8.36 -5.72 9.29
N ARG A 30 7.49 -4.70 9.37
CA ARG A 30 7.34 -3.73 8.29
C ARG A 30 8.63 -2.96 8.06
N GLY A 31 9.29 -2.54 9.12
CA GLY A 31 10.57 -1.84 9.03
C GLY A 31 11.64 -2.68 8.36
N ALA A 32 11.72 -3.97 8.72
CA ALA A 32 12.69 -4.89 8.13
C ALA A 32 12.41 -5.11 6.63
N ILE A 33 11.14 -5.30 6.26
CA ILE A 33 10.75 -5.49 4.86
C ILE A 33 11.15 -4.27 4.03
N PHE A 34 10.80 -3.08 4.48
CA PHE A 34 11.09 -1.86 3.73
C PHE A 34 12.58 -1.54 3.69
N SER A 35 13.32 -1.80 4.75
CA SER A 35 14.77 -1.58 4.74
C SER A 35 15.46 -2.49 3.74
N SER A 36 15.06 -3.76 3.69
CA SER A 36 15.58 -4.72 2.71
C SER A 36 15.19 -4.31 1.28
N TRP A 37 13.95 -3.91 1.08
CA TRP A 37 13.45 -3.50 -0.22
C TRP A 37 14.17 -2.25 -0.73
N ASP A 38 14.33 -1.27 0.14
CA ASP A 38 15.01 -0.02 -0.21
C ASP A 38 16.48 -0.27 -0.57
N ALA A 39 17.15 -1.14 0.18
CA ALA A 39 18.54 -1.48 -0.09
C ALA A 39 18.74 -2.18 -1.43
N ARG A 40 17.74 -2.99 -1.87
CA ARG A 40 17.84 -3.77 -3.10
C ARG A 40 17.35 -3.04 -4.34
N PHE A 41 16.25 -2.30 -4.22
CA PHE A 41 15.53 -1.77 -5.38
C PHE A 41 15.34 -0.26 -5.33
N GLY A 42 15.45 0.32 -4.14
CA GLY A 42 15.15 1.74 -3.94
C GLY A 42 13.65 2.02 -3.87
N ILE A 43 13.30 3.00 -3.08
CA ILE A 43 11.90 3.48 -2.95
C ILE A 43 11.79 4.91 -3.42
N GLU A 44 12.83 5.70 -3.21
CA GLU A 44 12.83 7.13 -3.56
C GLU A 44 12.55 7.34 -5.04
N GLY A 45 11.63 8.24 -5.33
CA GLY A 45 11.27 8.59 -6.70
C GLY A 45 10.40 7.57 -7.42
N THR A 46 9.97 6.49 -6.75
CA THR A 46 9.17 5.44 -7.37
C THR A 46 7.67 5.72 -7.27
N THR A 47 6.91 5.16 -8.20
CA THR A 47 5.45 5.13 -8.17
C THR A 47 5.02 3.78 -7.63
N VAL A 48 4.27 3.78 -6.52
CA VAL A 48 3.94 2.58 -5.76
C VAL A 48 2.44 2.35 -5.75
N LEU A 49 2.03 1.08 -5.96
CA LEU A 49 0.65 0.65 -5.85
C LEU A 49 0.54 -0.28 -4.63
N ASP A 50 -0.37 0.03 -3.72
CA ASP A 50 -0.69 -0.81 -2.57
C ASP A 50 -2.09 -1.37 -2.75
N LEU A 51 -2.17 -2.62 -3.21
CA LEU A 51 -3.43 -3.36 -3.32
C LEU A 51 -3.79 -3.94 -1.96
N PHE A 52 -5.08 -4.04 -1.65
CA PHE A 52 -5.54 -4.53 -0.34
C PHE A 52 -4.95 -3.71 0.81
N ALA A 53 -5.03 -2.39 0.69
CA ALA A 53 -4.27 -1.48 1.53
C ALA A 53 -4.60 -1.52 3.04
N GLY A 54 -5.83 -1.92 3.41
CA GLY A 54 -6.23 -1.98 4.81
C GLY A 54 -6.15 -0.61 5.47
N SER A 55 -5.26 -0.43 6.44
CA SER A 55 -5.02 0.86 7.07
C SER A 55 -4.16 1.80 6.24
N GLY A 56 -3.56 1.28 5.16
CA GLY A 56 -2.64 2.03 4.32
C GLY A 56 -1.21 2.07 4.86
N ALA A 57 -0.91 1.34 5.93
CA ALA A 57 0.39 1.43 6.59
C ALA A 57 1.57 1.14 5.66
N LEU A 58 1.44 0.13 4.79
CA LEU A 58 2.53 -0.24 3.89
C LEU A 58 2.78 0.83 2.82
N GLY A 59 1.73 1.24 2.12
CA GLY A 59 1.87 2.28 1.10
C GLY A 59 2.31 3.61 1.67
N LEU A 60 1.81 3.97 2.86
CA LEU A 60 2.20 5.21 3.52
C LEU A 60 3.64 5.15 4.04
N GLU A 61 4.12 3.97 4.41
CA GLU A 61 5.53 3.79 4.73
C GLU A 61 6.40 4.10 3.51
N ALA A 62 6.01 3.60 2.33
CA ALA A 62 6.70 3.92 1.08
C ALA A 62 6.69 5.42 0.80
N ALA A 63 5.55 6.08 1.00
CA ALA A 63 5.43 7.52 0.82
C ALA A 63 6.39 8.28 1.74
N SER A 64 6.45 7.87 3.01
CA SER A 64 7.35 8.48 3.99
C SER A 64 8.82 8.31 3.61
N ARG A 65 9.17 7.20 2.99
CA ARG A 65 10.54 6.89 2.59
C ARG A 65 10.95 7.48 1.23
N GLY A 66 10.10 8.28 0.64
CA GLY A 66 10.47 9.05 -0.55
C GLY A 66 9.84 8.59 -1.86
N ALA A 67 8.85 7.70 -1.85
CA ALA A 67 8.11 7.38 -3.06
C ALA A 67 7.55 8.67 -3.68
N GLU A 68 7.60 8.78 -4.98
CA GLU A 68 7.08 9.97 -5.65
C GLU A 68 5.56 10.04 -5.57
N SER A 69 4.90 8.91 -5.78
CA SER A 69 3.45 8.82 -5.67
C SER A 69 3.05 7.42 -5.21
N VAL A 70 1.91 7.34 -4.52
CA VAL A 70 1.37 6.09 -4.01
C VAL A 70 -0.12 6.06 -4.27
N VAL A 71 -0.61 4.93 -4.79
CA VAL A 71 -2.03 4.65 -4.91
C VAL A 71 -2.37 3.55 -3.92
N LEU A 72 -3.34 3.83 -3.04
CA LEU A 72 -3.86 2.87 -2.07
C LEU A 72 -5.20 2.38 -2.56
N VAL A 73 -5.37 1.07 -2.70
CA VAL A 73 -6.61 0.47 -3.19
C VAL A 73 -7.25 -0.35 -2.07
N GLU A 74 -8.48 0.01 -1.69
CA GLU A 74 -9.17 -0.63 -0.59
C GLU A 74 -10.69 -0.51 -0.78
N PRO A 75 -11.47 -1.61 -0.71
CA PRO A 75 -12.92 -1.53 -0.90
C PRO A 75 -13.70 -1.26 0.38
N ALA A 76 -13.17 -1.59 1.56
CA ALA A 76 -13.95 -1.53 2.81
C ALA A 76 -14.08 -0.10 3.33
N PRO A 77 -15.32 0.40 3.56
CA PRO A 77 -15.51 1.78 4.02
C PRO A 77 -14.81 2.13 5.33
N SER A 78 -14.79 1.21 6.29
CA SER A 78 -14.11 1.45 7.57
C SER A 78 -12.60 1.57 7.39
N ALA A 79 -12.03 0.75 6.52
CA ALA A 79 -10.60 0.82 6.20
C ALA A 79 -10.29 2.12 5.46
N CYS A 80 -11.13 2.52 4.51
CA CYS A 80 -10.94 3.77 3.79
C CYS A 80 -11.01 4.99 4.70
N ALA A 81 -11.87 4.96 5.72
CA ALA A 81 -11.91 6.03 6.72
C ALA A 81 -10.60 6.14 7.47
N ALA A 82 -10.02 5.00 7.88
CA ALA A 82 -8.71 4.97 8.53
C ALA A 82 -7.62 5.48 7.60
N ILE A 83 -7.64 5.04 6.35
CA ILE A 83 -6.67 5.49 5.33
C ILE A 83 -6.69 7.01 5.18
N ARG A 84 -7.87 7.61 5.09
CA ARG A 84 -7.97 9.07 4.92
C ARG A 84 -7.33 9.81 6.09
N ARG A 85 -7.55 9.35 7.31
CA ARG A 85 -6.90 9.92 8.49
C ARG A 85 -5.38 9.74 8.44
N ASN A 86 -4.95 8.56 8.04
CA ASN A 86 -3.53 8.25 7.95
C ASN A 86 -2.83 9.06 6.84
N MET A 87 -3.53 9.30 5.74
CA MET A 87 -3.01 10.16 4.68
C MET A 87 -2.76 11.58 5.18
N GLU A 88 -3.69 12.13 5.98
CA GLU A 88 -3.50 13.44 6.60
C GLU A 88 -2.31 13.45 7.54
N THR A 89 -2.17 12.39 8.34
CA THR A 89 -1.07 12.25 9.30
C THR A 89 0.28 12.25 8.60
N VAL A 90 0.41 11.53 7.49
CA VAL A 90 1.65 11.44 6.74
C VAL A 90 1.89 12.71 5.91
N GLY A 91 0.84 13.28 5.34
CA GLY A 91 0.92 14.59 4.67
C GLY A 91 1.61 14.60 3.31
N HIS A 92 1.76 13.45 2.68
CA HIS A 92 2.39 13.38 1.36
C HIS A 92 1.41 13.87 0.28
N PRO A 93 1.82 14.78 -0.62
CA PRO A 93 0.90 15.42 -1.57
C PRO A 93 0.42 14.50 -2.70
N ARG A 94 1.10 13.38 -2.94
CA ARG A 94 0.81 12.50 -4.07
C ARG A 94 0.42 11.10 -3.63
N VAL A 95 -0.30 10.98 -2.53
CA VAL A 95 -0.94 9.74 -2.12
C VAL A 95 -2.42 9.85 -2.46
N THR A 96 -2.95 8.87 -3.17
CA THR A 96 -4.37 8.82 -3.52
C THR A 96 -4.99 7.52 -3.05
N LEU A 97 -6.28 7.58 -2.72
CA LEU A 97 -7.06 6.43 -2.31
C LEU A 97 -8.06 6.09 -3.41
N ALA A 98 -8.02 4.85 -3.88
CA ALA A 98 -9.02 4.30 -4.77
C ALA A 98 -9.92 3.38 -3.95
N GLU A 99 -11.13 3.84 -3.64
CA GLU A 99 -12.08 3.10 -2.83
C GLU A 99 -12.84 2.12 -3.71
N MET A 100 -12.20 0.98 -3.99
CA MET A 100 -12.74 -0.04 -4.86
C MET A 100 -11.98 -1.35 -4.66
N LYS A 101 -12.49 -2.43 -5.23
CA LYS A 101 -11.80 -3.72 -5.20
C LYS A 101 -10.54 -3.69 -6.04
N ALA A 102 -9.55 -4.48 -5.64
CA ALA A 102 -8.28 -4.59 -6.38
C ALA A 102 -8.51 -4.98 -7.85
N SER A 103 -9.39 -5.95 -8.10
CA SER A 103 -9.70 -6.39 -9.47
C SER A 103 -10.29 -5.26 -10.30
N THR A 104 -11.17 -4.46 -9.73
CA THR A 104 -11.79 -3.32 -10.41
C THR A 104 -10.73 -2.27 -10.75
N TYR A 105 -9.86 -1.96 -9.81
CA TYR A 105 -8.79 -1.00 -10.03
C TYR A 105 -7.86 -1.46 -11.15
N LEU A 106 -7.41 -2.71 -11.10
CA LEU A 106 -6.45 -3.24 -12.06
C LEU A 106 -6.99 -3.27 -13.48
N THR A 107 -8.28 -3.53 -13.65
CA THR A 107 -8.90 -3.53 -14.98
C THR A 107 -8.75 -2.18 -15.68
N GLY A 108 -8.83 -1.08 -14.92
CA GLY A 108 -8.69 0.26 -15.46
C GLY A 108 -7.31 0.88 -15.27
N ALA A 109 -6.37 0.15 -14.71
CA ALA A 109 -5.05 0.70 -14.40
C ALA A 109 -4.24 0.95 -15.68
N PRO A 110 -3.44 2.03 -15.72
CA PRO A 110 -2.61 2.31 -16.88
C PRO A 110 -1.50 1.28 -17.05
N GLU A 111 -1.07 1.09 -18.29
CA GLU A 111 0.05 0.20 -18.58
C GLU A 111 1.38 0.86 -18.20
N ASP A 112 2.35 0.04 -17.81
CA ASP A 112 3.73 0.47 -17.53
C ASP A 112 3.78 1.70 -16.61
N HIS A 113 2.97 1.70 -15.56
CA HIS A 113 2.80 2.87 -14.70
C HIS A 113 3.51 2.77 -13.36
N PHE A 114 3.44 1.60 -12.72
CA PHE A 114 3.98 1.44 -11.37
C PHE A 114 5.37 0.81 -11.36
N ASP A 115 6.24 1.34 -10.52
CA ASP A 115 7.57 0.78 -10.32
C ASP A 115 7.56 -0.34 -9.30
N ARG A 116 6.66 -0.26 -8.31
CA ARG A 116 6.54 -1.22 -7.22
C ARG A 116 5.08 -1.50 -6.92
N VAL A 117 4.79 -2.75 -6.58
CA VAL A 117 3.45 -3.14 -6.15
C VAL A 117 3.57 -3.91 -4.84
N ILE A 118 2.72 -3.53 -3.88
CA ILE A 118 2.54 -4.23 -2.62
C ILE A 118 1.18 -4.92 -2.71
N ALA A 119 1.13 -6.21 -2.47
CA ALA A 119 -0.13 -6.95 -2.51
C ALA A 119 -0.14 -7.98 -1.39
N ASP A 120 -1.00 -7.75 -0.40
CA ASP A 120 -1.21 -8.66 0.73
C ASP A 120 -2.68 -9.06 0.75
N PRO A 121 -3.10 -9.99 -0.15
CA PRO A 121 -4.50 -10.33 -0.31
C PRO A 121 -5.06 -11.09 0.90
N PRO A 122 -6.38 -11.03 1.12
CA PRO A 122 -7.00 -11.84 2.17
C PRO A 122 -6.91 -13.32 1.83
N TYR A 123 -6.95 -14.16 2.87
CA TYR A 123 -6.83 -15.61 2.72
C TYR A 123 -7.93 -16.23 1.86
N GLU A 124 -9.09 -15.59 1.79
CA GLU A 124 -10.26 -16.08 1.07
C GLU A 124 -10.15 -15.89 -0.45
N LEU A 125 -9.10 -15.24 -0.92
CA LEU A 125 -8.96 -15.00 -2.36
C LEU A 125 -8.67 -16.30 -3.09
N ALA A 126 -9.55 -16.69 -4.03
CA ALA A 126 -9.44 -17.94 -4.76
C ALA A 126 -8.24 -17.93 -5.72
N GLY A 127 -7.67 -19.11 -5.99
CA GLY A 127 -6.51 -19.26 -6.85
C GLY A 127 -6.66 -18.66 -8.23
N GLU A 128 -7.85 -18.80 -8.86
CA GLU A 128 -8.12 -18.18 -10.16
C GLU A 128 -8.06 -16.66 -10.10
N ALA A 129 -8.62 -16.07 -9.03
CA ALA A 129 -8.58 -14.62 -8.83
C ALA A 129 -7.14 -14.13 -8.66
N VAL A 130 -6.30 -14.91 -7.98
CA VAL A 130 -4.87 -14.57 -7.84
C VAL A 130 -4.17 -14.60 -9.20
N THR A 131 -4.44 -15.61 -10.02
CA THR A 131 -3.84 -15.73 -11.35
C THR A 131 -4.23 -14.54 -12.25
N GLU A 132 -5.51 -14.18 -12.25
CA GLU A 132 -5.99 -13.02 -13.01
C GLU A 132 -5.34 -11.72 -12.51
N MET A 133 -5.23 -11.56 -11.20
CA MET A 133 -4.60 -10.41 -10.60
C MET A 133 -3.14 -10.28 -11.00
N LEU A 134 -2.39 -11.38 -11.01
CA LEU A 134 -0.98 -11.37 -11.41
C LEU A 134 -0.81 -10.95 -12.87
N ALA A 135 -1.70 -11.40 -13.75
CA ALA A 135 -1.66 -11.01 -15.16
C ALA A 135 -1.87 -9.50 -15.32
N GLU A 136 -2.85 -8.94 -14.59
CA GLU A 136 -3.13 -7.50 -14.63
C GLU A 136 -1.99 -6.69 -14.00
N LEU A 137 -1.38 -7.18 -12.93
CA LEU A 137 -0.23 -6.53 -12.31
C LEU A 137 0.94 -6.44 -13.27
N ARG A 138 1.20 -7.50 -14.00
CA ARG A 138 2.28 -7.52 -14.98
C ARG A 138 2.10 -6.43 -16.03
N ARG A 139 0.87 -6.20 -16.44
CA ARG A 139 0.54 -5.17 -17.46
C ARG A 139 0.83 -3.76 -16.92
N THR A 140 0.50 -3.48 -15.68
CA THR A 140 0.64 -2.14 -15.10
C THR A 140 2.02 -1.85 -14.53
N LEU A 141 2.85 -2.87 -14.31
CA LEU A 141 4.21 -2.70 -13.81
C LEU A 141 5.16 -2.28 -14.91
N ARG A 142 6.06 -1.38 -14.59
CA ARG A 142 7.17 -1.02 -15.48
C ARG A 142 8.23 -2.12 -15.47
N ASP A 143 8.91 -2.26 -16.58
CA ASP A 143 10.03 -3.20 -16.69
C ASP A 143 11.22 -2.81 -15.81
#